data_eba3d81e7b3d6832350a788d01f6995c
#
_entry.id   eba3d81e7b3d6832350a788d01f6995c
#
_cell.length_a   1.000
_cell.length_b   1.000
_cell.length_c   1.000
_cell.angle_alpha   90.00
_cell.angle_beta   90.00
_cell.angle_gamma   90.00
#
_symmetry.space_group_name_H-M   'P 1'
#
loop_
_entity.id
_entity.type
_entity.pdbx_description
1 polymer ?
#
loop_
_entity_poly.entity_id
_entity_poly.type
_entity_poly.pdbx_seq_one_letter_code
_entity_poly.pdbx_strand_id
1 'polypeptide(L)'
;MLEVKYHDGLARLGILHTRHGKVKLPVFCPVVNPNKLVVKPEEIHKKFKAELIMTNSYIIYKNKELREVAREKGVHNLLNFPKAIMVDNGGYQIHIYKNVGISSSEIFKFQEEIKPDIGIVLDYPTSSSMSKEEALETVEVTLRNAREGVRMRKRRGIIWSAPIQGGRYFDLIKKCARELSKLPYVMHSLGEPVQFLNNYEFKIVAEMIYNAKANLPINRAFHLFGAGLPSFMPLAALLGCDIFDSASYALFARDDRYMTEFGTLRLDEIEEFPCECEVCSKYSVEEVREMLKWERERFLALHNLYVLFKTMREIRVAIRENRLFELCAMRCRSHPKLLGAFIFSLKRFRKLFEKFDPIRKRRGLFYTGKETFLRPEVVRAKKRVKEIFGKEEVPRALDQSYPFFQSLSIEGKDLFKFERKREVSDLQRLRKIADYQFGKGIGKLLFPRNVEIIKSPRTQRIRQIFLNKKLVATFRCDDGLLCLRIEGAK
;
A
#
# COMPACT_ATOMS: atom_id res chain seq x y z
N MET A 1 -14.37 5.26 -13.69
CA MET A 1 -13.13 4.90 -14.39
C MET A 1 -11.94 5.23 -13.48
N LEU A 2 -10.88 4.43 -13.46
CA LEU A 2 -9.69 4.65 -12.63
C LEU A 2 -8.67 5.49 -13.40
N GLU A 3 -8.33 6.66 -12.87
CA GLU A 3 -7.27 7.53 -13.36
C GLU A 3 -6.05 7.38 -12.44
N VAL A 4 -4.85 7.13 -12.98
CA VAL A 4 -3.62 6.94 -12.20
C VAL A 4 -2.64 8.06 -12.48
N LYS A 5 -2.06 8.66 -11.42
CA LYS A 5 -1.18 9.84 -11.49
C LYS A 5 0.27 9.56 -11.08
N TYR A 6 0.48 8.74 -10.06
CA TYR A 6 1.80 8.43 -9.51
C TYR A 6 1.88 6.97 -9.12
N HIS A 7 3.10 6.43 -9.11
CA HIS A 7 3.42 5.08 -8.67
C HIS A 7 4.61 5.06 -7.73
N ASP A 8 4.62 4.09 -6.78
CA ASP A 8 5.79 3.68 -6.02
C ASP A 8 5.62 2.19 -5.66
N GLY A 9 6.50 1.32 -6.12
CA GLY A 9 6.26 -0.11 -6.15
C GLY A 9 5.07 -0.46 -7.05
N LEU A 10 4.10 -1.19 -6.52
CA LEU A 10 2.80 -1.41 -7.18
C LEU A 10 1.71 -0.45 -6.69
N ALA A 11 2.01 0.33 -5.65
CA ALA A 11 1.10 1.36 -5.15
C ALA A 11 0.92 2.47 -6.17
N ARG A 12 -0.26 3.05 -6.19
CA ARG A 12 -0.59 4.14 -7.10
C ARG A 12 -1.44 5.21 -6.45
N LEU A 13 -1.14 6.46 -6.74
CA LEU A 13 -2.08 7.56 -6.50
C LEU A 13 -3.00 7.67 -7.70
N GLY A 14 -4.29 7.55 -7.48
CA GLY A 14 -5.29 7.63 -8.53
C GLY A 14 -6.60 8.23 -8.06
N ILE A 15 -7.55 8.30 -8.98
CA ILE A 15 -8.91 8.74 -8.72
C ILE A 15 -9.86 7.68 -9.27
N LEU A 16 -10.70 7.15 -8.41
CA LEU A 16 -11.85 6.35 -8.80
C LEU A 16 -13.05 7.28 -8.95
N HIS A 17 -13.57 7.40 -10.17
CA HIS A 17 -14.75 8.21 -10.45
C HIS A 17 -16.01 7.40 -10.14
N THR A 18 -16.83 7.89 -9.22
CA THR A 18 -18.11 7.33 -8.83
C THR A 18 -19.26 8.31 -9.14
N ARG A 19 -20.51 7.89 -8.93
CA ARG A 19 -21.70 8.74 -9.12
C ARG A 19 -21.75 9.90 -8.12
N HIS A 20 -21.32 9.65 -6.88
CA HIS A 20 -21.32 10.64 -5.79
C HIS A 20 -19.95 11.29 -5.58
N GLY A 21 -19.12 11.33 -6.61
CA GLY A 21 -17.88 12.09 -6.63
C GLY A 21 -16.62 11.26 -6.90
N LYS A 22 -15.50 11.89 -6.64
CA LYS A 22 -14.17 11.35 -6.87
C LYS A 22 -13.62 10.77 -5.57
N VAL A 23 -13.11 9.54 -5.63
CA VAL A 23 -12.45 8.88 -4.50
C VAL A 23 -10.96 8.80 -4.79
N LYS A 24 -10.14 9.41 -3.92
CA LYS A 24 -8.67 9.40 -4.03
C LYS A 24 -8.12 8.08 -3.51
N LEU A 25 -7.36 7.39 -4.34
CA LEU A 25 -6.71 6.11 -4.00
C LEU A 25 -5.23 6.31 -3.64
N PRO A 26 -4.67 5.49 -2.73
CA PRO A 26 -5.37 4.52 -1.89
C PRO A 26 -6.32 5.18 -0.89
N VAL A 27 -7.36 4.45 -0.49
CA VAL A 27 -8.40 4.96 0.41
C VAL A 27 -8.70 4.00 1.55
N PHE A 28 -8.88 4.55 2.75
CA PHE A 28 -9.51 3.86 3.86
C PHE A 28 -11.03 4.03 3.78
N CYS A 29 -11.75 2.94 3.92
CA CYS A 29 -13.19 2.83 3.80
C CYS A 29 -13.77 2.33 5.13
N PRO A 30 -14.19 3.22 6.05
CA PRO A 30 -14.81 2.79 7.31
C PRO A 30 -16.06 1.97 7.07
N VAL A 31 -16.16 0.80 7.72
CA VAL A 31 -17.37 -0.02 7.68
C VAL A 31 -18.34 0.51 8.73
N VAL A 32 -19.55 0.85 8.31
CA VAL A 32 -20.61 1.35 9.18
C VAL A 32 -21.77 0.36 9.25
N ASN A 33 -22.20 0.05 10.48
CA ASN A 33 -23.37 -0.80 10.71
C ASN A 33 -24.58 0.10 10.97
N PRO A 34 -25.59 0.14 10.08
CA PRO A 34 -26.74 1.02 10.24
C PRO A 34 -27.62 0.70 11.47
N ASN A 35 -27.52 -0.52 12.01
CA ASN A 35 -28.22 -0.88 13.26
C ASN A 35 -27.53 -0.33 14.51
N LYS A 36 -26.21 -0.04 14.45
CA LYS A 36 -25.41 0.45 15.58
C LYS A 36 -24.34 1.41 15.09
N LEU A 37 -24.66 2.69 15.02
CA LEU A 37 -23.74 3.74 14.61
C LEU A 37 -22.97 4.27 15.81
N VAL A 38 -21.74 3.82 16.02
CA VAL A 38 -20.83 4.34 17.07
C VAL A 38 -20.39 5.77 16.71
N VAL A 39 -20.06 5.99 15.43
CA VAL A 39 -19.80 7.32 14.86
C VAL A 39 -20.70 7.46 13.63
N LYS A 40 -21.45 8.57 13.56
CA LYS A 40 -22.37 8.81 12.44
C LYS A 40 -21.61 9.00 11.13
N PRO A 41 -22.10 8.46 9.98
CA PRO A 41 -21.44 8.61 8.68
C PRO A 41 -21.19 10.05 8.27
N GLU A 42 -22.14 10.95 8.55
CA GLU A 42 -22.01 12.39 8.34
C GLU A 42 -20.83 12.97 9.12
N GLU A 43 -20.64 12.56 10.37
CA GLU A 43 -19.51 13.00 11.21
C GLU A 43 -18.18 12.46 10.67
N ILE A 44 -18.15 11.18 10.21
CA ILE A 44 -16.99 10.60 9.54
C ILE A 44 -16.60 11.47 8.32
N HIS A 45 -17.59 11.89 7.53
CA HIS A 45 -17.32 12.80 6.41
C HIS A 45 -16.81 14.16 6.86
N LYS A 46 -17.48 14.80 7.81
CA LYS A 46 -17.14 16.17 8.27
C LYS A 46 -15.75 16.22 8.90
N LYS A 47 -15.44 15.29 9.83
CA LYS A 47 -14.18 15.28 10.59
C LYS A 47 -12.99 14.76 9.77
N PHE A 48 -13.16 13.64 9.08
CA PHE A 48 -12.04 12.94 8.41
C PHE A 48 -11.96 13.21 6.92
N LYS A 49 -12.93 13.92 6.33
CA LYS A 49 -13.08 14.14 4.89
C LYS A 49 -13.16 12.81 4.13
N ALA A 50 -13.84 11.82 4.74
CA ALA A 50 -14.04 10.53 4.12
C ALA A 50 -14.75 10.66 2.76
N GLU A 51 -14.18 10.06 1.73
CA GLU A 51 -14.71 10.06 0.36
C GLU A 51 -15.45 8.76 0.03
N LEU A 52 -15.28 7.74 0.88
CA LEU A 52 -15.87 6.41 0.74
C LEU A 52 -16.15 5.82 2.12
N ILE A 53 -17.31 5.22 2.29
CA ILE A 53 -17.65 4.34 3.42
C ILE A 53 -18.20 3.02 2.89
N MET A 54 -18.22 2.01 3.75
CA MET A 54 -18.79 0.71 3.42
C MET A 54 -19.92 0.34 4.38
N THR A 55 -20.96 -0.28 3.86
CA THR A 55 -22.02 -0.91 4.64
C THR A 55 -22.32 -2.29 4.06
N ASN A 56 -23.28 -2.99 4.65
CA ASN A 56 -23.57 -4.38 4.32
C ASN A 56 -25.03 -4.55 3.89
N SER A 57 -25.24 -5.06 2.67
CA SER A 57 -26.58 -5.26 2.10
C SER A 57 -27.41 -6.29 2.87
N TYR A 58 -26.78 -7.34 3.39
CA TYR A 58 -27.47 -8.35 4.16
C TYR A 58 -28.05 -7.80 5.48
N ILE A 59 -27.25 -6.99 6.20
CA ILE A 59 -27.70 -6.33 7.44
C ILE A 59 -28.89 -5.41 7.17
N ILE A 60 -28.84 -4.62 6.10
CA ILE A 60 -29.94 -3.73 5.70
C ILE A 60 -31.15 -4.56 5.27
N TYR A 61 -30.97 -5.63 4.49
CA TYR A 61 -32.04 -6.47 4.00
C TYR A 61 -32.81 -7.19 5.12
N LYS A 62 -32.12 -7.67 6.15
CA LYS A 62 -32.72 -8.38 7.29
C LYS A 62 -33.52 -7.47 8.21
N ASN A 63 -33.18 -6.21 8.34
CA ASN A 63 -33.93 -5.23 9.10
C ASN A 63 -35.03 -4.63 8.21
N LYS A 64 -36.31 -4.90 8.53
CA LYS A 64 -37.47 -4.48 7.73
C LYS A 64 -37.50 -2.96 7.51
N GLU A 65 -37.31 -2.19 8.57
CA GLU A 65 -37.36 -0.73 8.51
C GLU A 65 -36.22 -0.16 7.64
N LEU A 66 -34.98 -0.61 7.87
CA LEU A 66 -33.83 -0.19 7.07
C LEU A 66 -33.99 -0.57 5.60
N ARG A 67 -34.54 -1.76 5.33
CA ARG A 67 -34.77 -2.26 3.98
C ARG A 67 -35.78 -1.40 3.22
N GLU A 68 -36.91 -1.06 3.86
CA GLU A 68 -37.91 -0.20 3.26
C GLU A 68 -37.43 1.18 2.97
N VAL A 69 -36.72 1.82 3.94
CA VAL A 69 -36.10 3.12 3.75
C VAL A 69 -35.04 3.10 2.65
N ALA A 70 -34.20 2.05 2.62
CA ALA A 70 -33.16 1.91 1.62
C ALA A 70 -33.73 1.74 0.20
N ARG A 71 -34.83 0.98 0.05
CA ARG A 71 -35.53 0.81 -1.23
C ARG A 71 -36.15 2.11 -1.74
N GLU A 72 -36.83 2.83 -0.87
CA GLU A 72 -37.52 4.07 -1.21
C GLU A 72 -36.51 5.21 -1.50
N LYS A 73 -35.58 5.46 -0.58
CA LYS A 73 -34.74 6.65 -0.57
C LYS A 73 -33.28 6.39 -1.03
N GLY A 74 -32.89 5.14 -1.20
CA GLY A 74 -31.51 4.76 -1.50
C GLY A 74 -30.59 4.71 -0.28
N VAL A 75 -29.44 4.04 -0.42
CA VAL A 75 -28.48 3.84 0.69
C VAL A 75 -27.82 5.14 1.16
N HIS A 76 -27.68 6.15 0.29
CA HIS A 76 -27.12 7.45 0.64
C HIS A 76 -27.98 8.22 1.61
N ASN A 77 -29.29 8.25 1.38
CA ASN A 77 -30.24 8.85 2.31
C ASN A 77 -30.36 8.04 3.60
N LEU A 78 -30.38 6.71 3.52
CA LEU A 78 -30.40 5.86 4.72
C LEU A 78 -29.23 6.17 5.66
N LEU A 79 -28.03 6.37 5.13
CA LEU A 79 -26.82 6.62 5.91
C LEU A 79 -26.51 8.10 6.10
N ASN A 80 -27.27 9.00 5.50
CA ASN A 80 -26.97 10.44 5.46
C ASN A 80 -25.50 10.72 5.09
N PHE A 81 -25.03 10.12 3.99
CA PHE A 81 -23.64 10.24 3.54
C PHE A 81 -23.58 10.80 2.12
N PRO A 82 -22.89 11.96 1.92
CA PRO A 82 -22.95 12.69 0.65
C PRO A 82 -21.90 12.24 -0.39
N LYS A 83 -21.07 11.26 -0.05
CA LYS A 83 -19.99 10.76 -0.90
C LYS A 83 -20.21 9.30 -1.26
N ALA A 84 -19.24 8.69 -1.92
CA ALA A 84 -19.37 7.31 -2.41
C ALA A 84 -19.66 6.30 -1.30
N ILE A 85 -20.57 5.37 -1.56
CA ILE A 85 -20.88 4.25 -0.68
C ILE A 85 -20.60 2.94 -1.41
N MET A 86 -19.82 2.08 -0.77
CA MET A 86 -19.62 0.69 -1.13
C MET A 86 -20.54 -0.20 -0.28
N VAL A 87 -21.19 -1.14 -0.93
CA VAL A 87 -22.08 -2.07 -0.25
C VAL A 87 -21.55 -3.49 -0.38
N ASP A 88 -21.21 -4.05 0.77
CA ASP A 88 -20.83 -5.47 0.88
C ASP A 88 -22.04 -6.39 0.67
N ASN A 89 -21.77 -7.56 0.14
CA ASN A 89 -22.79 -8.54 -0.22
C ASN A 89 -23.32 -9.35 0.97
N GLY A 90 -22.59 -9.40 2.09
CA GLY A 90 -22.95 -10.20 3.26
C GLY A 90 -22.45 -11.66 3.23
N GLY A 91 -21.53 -12.01 2.35
CA GLY A 91 -20.99 -13.36 2.25
C GLY A 91 -20.42 -13.89 3.57
N TYR A 92 -19.74 -13.04 4.34
CA TYR A 92 -19.23 -13.39 5.67
C TYR A 92 -20.36 -13.77 6.65
N GLN A 93 -21.49 -13.04 6.67
CA GLN A 93 -22.64 -13.32 7.50
C GLN A 93 -23.35 -14.63 7.09
N ILE A 94 -23.40 -14.89 5.78
CA ILE A 94 -23.94 -16.15 5.25
C ILE A 94 -23.13 -17.34 5.75
N HIS A 95 -21.81 -17.22 5.76
CA HIS A 95 -20.89 -18.25 6.24
C HIS A 95 -21.08 -18.55 7.74
N ILE A 96 -21.23 -17.50 8.57
CA ILE A 96 -21.41 -17.65 10.03
C ILE A 96 -22.77 -18.27 10.36
N TYR A 97 -23.84 -17.80 9.73
CA TYR A 97 -25.21 -18.18 10.10
C TYR A 97 -25.72 -19.41 9.36
N LYS A 98 -24.95 -20.06 8.49
CA LYS A 98 -25.19 -21.32 7.74
C LYS A 98 -26.54 -21.48 7.02
N ASN A 99 -27.49 -20.61 7.24
CA ASN A 99 -28.82 -20.68 6.60
C ASN A 99 -29.45 -19.29 6.53
N VAL A 100 -29.26 -18.61 5.42
CA VAL A 100 -29.58 -17.18 5.33
C VAL A 100 -30.89 -16.93 4.59
N GLY A 101 -31.40 -17.92 3.88
CA GLY A 101 -32.68 -17.83 3.16
C GLY A 101 -32.73 -16.74 2.08
N ILE A 102 -31.58 -16.29 1.59
CA ILE A 102 -31.48 -15.25 0.57
C ILE A 102 -30.52 -15.73 -0.53
N SER A 103 -31.03 -15.73 -1.76
CA SER A 103 -30.24 -16.13 -2.93
C SER A 103 -29.23 -15.02 -3.39
N SER A 104 -28.21 -15.44 -4.13
CA SER A 104 -27.26 -14.50 -4.77
C SER A 104 -27.98 -13.48 -5.64
N SER A 105 -29.01 -13.93 -6.38
CA SER A 105 -29.79 -13.06 -7.26
C SER A 105 -30.62 -12.03 -6.50
N GLU A 106 -31.16 -12.38 -5.33
CA GLU A 106 -31.92 -11.45 -4.49
C GLU A 106 -31.04 -10.36 -3.90
N ILE A 107 -29.87 -10.72 -3.34
CA ILE A 107 -28.92 -9.75 -2.79
C ILE A 107 -28.40 -8.83 -3.90
N PHE A 108 -28.11 -9.38 -5.09
CA PHE A 108 -27.67 -8.57 -6.22
C PHE A 108 -28.75 -7.56 -6.65
N LYS A 109 -30.00 -8.00 -6.79
CA LYS A 109 -31.15 -7.12 -7.12
C LYS A 109 -31.34 -6.06 -6.04
N PHE A 110 -31.26 -6.45 -4.77
CA PHE A 110 -31.38 -5.51 -3.67
C PHE A 110 -30.28 -4.45 -3.69
N GLN A 111 -29.02 -4.81 -3.98
CA GLN A 111 -27.96 -3.82 -4.15
C GLN A 111 -28.27 -2.84 -5.30
N GLU A 112 -28.83 -3.34 -6.41
CA GLU A 112 -29.26 -2.43 -7.49
C GLU A 112 -30.42 -1.50 -7.07
N GLU A 113 -31.38 -2.00 -6.28
CA GLU A 113 -32.50 -1.21 -5.77
C GLU A 113 -32.04 -0.06 -4.88
N ILE A 114 -31.11 -0.30 -3.98
CA ILE A 114 -30.61 0.70 -3.01
C ILE A 114 -29.55 1.66 -3.57
N LYS A 115 -29.11 1.46 -4.81
CA LYS A 115 -28.30 2.39 -5.63
C LYS A 115 -26.97 2.80 -5.02
N PRO A 116 -26.08 1.89 -4.61
CA PRO A 116 -24.74 2.24 -4.16
C PRO A 116 -23.86 2.78 -5.31
N ASP A 117 -22.68 3.35 -4.98
CA ASP A 117 -21.65 3.65 -5.98
C ASP A 117 -20.86 2.40 -6.37
N ILE A 118 -20.58 1.55 -5.38
CA ILE A 118 -19.86 0.29 -5.56
C ILE A 118 -20.69 -0.83 -4.94
N GLY A 119 -21.00 -1.82 -5.74
CA GLY A 119 -21.64 -3.07 -5.30
C GLY A 119 -20.63 -4.22 -5.35
N ILE A 120 -20.75 -5.18 -4.44
CA ILE A 120 -19.92 -6.36 -4.42
C ILE A 120 -20.77 -7.58 -4.78
N VAL A 121 -20.34 -8.34 -5.77
CA VAL A 121 -21.02 -9.59 -6.16
C VAL A 121 -20.90 -10.59 -5.03
N LEU A 122 -21.98 -11.34 -4.74
CA LEU A 122 -21.96 -12.33 -3.67
C LEU A 122 -20.90 -13.39 -3.92
N ASP A 123 -19.98 -13.51 -2.98
CA ASP A 123 -18.97 -14.56 -2.92
C ASP A 123 -19.30 -15.59 -1.82
N TYR A 124 -18.56 -16.66 -1.86
CA TYR A 124 -18.61 -17.66 -0.79
C TYR A 124 -17.24 -17.70 -0.11
N PRO A 125 -17.14 -17.19 1.14
CA PRO A 125 -15.87 -17.04 1.84
C PRO A 125 -15.13 -18.37 2.04
N THR A 126 -13.82 -18.38 1.76
CA THR A 126 -12.98 -19.56 1.98
C THR A 126 -12.34 -19.50 3.36
N SER A 127 -12.86 -20.24 4.34
CA SER A 127 -12.29 -20.31 5.69
C SER A 127 -10.86 -20.92 5.67
N SER A 128 -10.02 -20.49 6.62
CA SER A 128 -8.68 -21.07 6.84
C SER A 128 -8.68 -22.54 7.26
N SER A 129 -9.82 -23.04 7.79
CA SER A 129 -10.01 -24.44 8.23
C SER A 129 -10.49 -25.38 7.12
N MET A 130 -10.90 -24.85 5.95
CA MET A 130 -11.42 -25.66 4.85
C MET A 130 -10.33 -26.51 4.23
N SER A 131 -10.69 -27.72 3.79
CA SER A 131 -9.88 -28.53 2.88
C SER A 131 -9.71 -27.85 1.53
N LYS A 132 -8.83 -28.36 0.69
CA LYS A 132 -8.63 -27.79 -0.65
C LYS A 132 -9.84 -28.01 -1.55
N GLU A 133 -10.51 -29.12 -1.40
CA GLU A 133 -11.74 -29.50 -2.10
C GLU A 133 -12.88 -28.53 -1.73
N GLU A 134 -13.12 -28.31 -0.45
CA GLU A 134 -14.11 -27.33 0.04
C GLU A 134 -13.78 -25.91 -0.45
N ALA A 135 -12.49 -25.51 -0.40
CA ALA A 135 -12.03 -24.23 -0.92
C ALA A 135 -12.25 -24.09 -2.43
N LEU A 136 -12.11 -25.18 -3.20
CA LEU A 136 -12.41 -25.19 -4.63
C LEU A 136 -13.91 -24.94 -4.88
N GLU A 137 -14.78 -25.54 -4.09
CA GLU A 137 -16.23 -25.32 -4.18
C GLU A 137 -16.60 -23.85 -3.94
N THR A 138 -15.98 -23.20 -2.92
CA THR A 138 -16.20 -21.77 -2.67
C THR A 138 -15.81 -20.91 -3.86
N VAL A 139 -14.68 -21.26 -4.51
CA VAL A 139 -14.20 -20.56 -5.72
C VAL A 139 -15.18 -20.76 -6.88
N GLU A 140 -15.65 -21.97 -7.13
CA GLU A 140 -16.59 -22.24 -8.23
C GLU A 140 -17.93 -21.52 -8.04
N VAL A 141 -18.46 -21.52 -6.81
CA VAL A 141 -19.68 -20.76 -6.48
C VAL A 141 -19.47 -19.26 -6.70
N THR A 142 -18.34 -18.71 -6.23
CA THR A 142 -18.00 -17.30 -6.42
C THR A 142 -17.88 -16.94 -7.91
N LEU A 143 -17.24 -17.78 -8.71
CA LEU A 143 -17.12 -17.59 -10.16
C LEU A 143 -18.46 -17.68 -10.89
N ARG A 144 -19.34 -18.59 -10.48
CA ARG A 144 -20.70 -18.68 -11.01
C ARG A 144 -21.49 -17.41 -10.73
N ASN A 145 -21.48 -16.94 -9.48
CA ASN A 145 -22.15 -15.70 -9.07
C ASN A 145 -21.60 -14.49 -9.84
N ALA A 146 -20.28 -14.44 -10.08
CA ALA A 146 -19.69 -13.38 -10.86
C ALA A 146 -20.15 -13.38 -12.34
N ARG A 147 -20.29 -14.56 -12.96
CA ARG A 147 -20.83 -14.68 -14.33
C ARG A 147 -22.30 -14.28 -14.40
N GLU A 148 -23.10 -14.70 -13.42
CA GLU A 148 -24.51 -14.30 -13.29
C GLU A 148 -24.64 -12.80 -13.08
N GLY A 149 -23.85 -12.19 -12.20
CA GLY A 149 -23.82 -10.76 -11.95
C GLY A 149 -23.56 -9.93 -13.22
N VAL A 150 -22.74 -10.42 -14.17
CA VAL A 150 -22.56 -9.77 -15.47
C VAL A 150 -23.86 -9.71 -16.26
N ARG A 151 -24.67 -10.78 -16.22
CA ARG A 151 -25.96 -10.87 -16.94
C ARG A 151 -27.07 -10.06 -16.28
N MET A 152 -27.03 -9.96 -14.95
CA MET A 152 -28.06 -9.31 -14.14
C MET A 152 -27.96 -7.80 -14.05
N ARG A 153 -26.78 -7.20 -14.36
CA ARG A 153 -26.54 -5.76 -14.28
C ARG A 153 -27.52 -4.99 -15.18
N LYS A 154 -28.37 -4.20 -14.58
CA LYS A 154 -29.33 -3.32 -15.29
C LYS A 154 -28.97 -1.87 -15.18
N ARG A 155 -28.49 -1.42 -14.01
CA ARG A 155 -28.18 -0.01 -13.76
C ARG A 155 -26.79 0.36 -14.24
N ARG A 156 -26.74 1.40 -15.08
CA ARG A 156 -25.45 2.06 -15.41
C ARG A 156 -25.00 2.91 -14.23
N GLY A 157 -23.69 2.94 -13.99
CA GLY A 157 -23.07 3.81 -13.00
C GLY A 157 -22.76 3.17 -11.65
N ILE A 158 -23.22 1.94 -11.38
CA ILE A 158 -22.72 1.14 -10.24
C ILE A 158 -21.42 0.46 -10.68
N ILE A 159 -20.35 0.66 -9.91
CA ILE A 159 -19.09 -0.06 -10.08
C ILE A 159 -19.24 -1.40 -9.38
N TRP A 160 -19.17 -2.49 -10.13
CA TRP A 160 -19.24 -3.83 -9.56
C TRP A 160 -17.86 -4.39 -9.29
N SER A 161 -17.63 -4.85 -8.05
CA SER A 161 -16.45 -5.59 -7.65
C SER A 161 -16.73 -7.10 -7.65
N ALA A 162 -15.80 -7.86 -8.26
CA ALA A 162 -15.85 -9.32 -8.21
C ALA A 162 -14.83 -9.83 -7.19
N PRO A 163 -15.28 -10.52 -6.11
CA PRO A 163 -14.40 -11.08 -5.10
C PRO A 163 -13.55 -12.23 -5.63
N ILE A 164 -12.33 -12.33 -5.11
CA ILE A 164 -11.37 -13.41 -5.36
C ILE A 164 -11.29 -14.26 -4.10
N GLN A 165 -11.61 -15.53 -4.22
CA GLN A 165 -11.58 -16.50 -3.13
C GLN A 165 -10.49 -17.56 -3.36
N GLY A 166 -10.20 -18.37 -2.35
CA GLY A 166 -9.22 -19.46 -2.37
C GLY A 166 -8.39 -19.59 -1.09
N GLY A 167 -8.54 -18.66 -0.14
CA GLY A 167 -7.93 -18.72 1.19
C GLY A 167 -6.42 -18.92 1.12
N ARG A 168 -5.90 -19.96 1.81
CA ARG A 168 -4.47 -20.34 1.80
C ARG A 168 -4.03 -21.11 0.57
N TYR A 169 -4.95 -21.49 -0.32
CA TYR A 169 -4.67 -22.25 -1.53
C TYR A 169 -4.37 -21.30 -2.71
N PHE A 170 -3.10 -20.97 -2.87
CA PHE A 170 -2.65 -19.92 -3.81
C PHE A 170 -2.92 -20.26 -5.28
N ASP A 171 -2.96 -21.55 -5.62
CA ASP A 171 -3.38 -22.02 -6.94
C ASP A 171 -4.87 -21.75 -7.21
N LEU A 172 -5.72 -21.85 -6.20
CA LEU A 172 -7.15 -21.49 -6.30
C LEU A 172 -7.34 -19.97 -6.42
N ILE A 173 -6.61 -19.16 -5.66
CA ILE A 173 -6.60 -17.69 -5.84
C ILE A 173 -6.20 -17.33 -7.27
N LYS A 174 -5.15 -17.96 -7.79
CA LYS A 174 -4.66 -17.77 -9.16
C LYS A 174 -5.73 -18.17 -10.18
N LYS A 175 -6.40 -19.31 -9.99
CA LYS A 175 -7.51 -19.78 -10.82
C LYS A 175 -8.65 -18.76 -10.81
N CYS A 176 -9.10 -18.36 -9.62
CA CYS A 176 -10.18 -17.40 -9.43
C CYS A 176 -9.87 -16.07 -10.13
N ALA A 177 -8.70 -15.49 -9.87
CA ALA A 177 -8.28 -14.23 -10.47
C ALA A 177 -8.20 -14.30 -12.01
N ARG A 178 -7.69 -15.39 -12.57
CA ARG A 178 -7.63 -15.60 -14.03
C ARG A 178 -9.02 -15.67 -14.67
N GLU A 179 -9.94 -16.40 -14.06
CA GLU A 179 -11.31 -16.51 -14.58
C GLU A 179 -12.04 -15.16 -14.48
N LEU A 180 -11.90 -14.45 -13.35
CA LEU A 180 -12.48 -13.13 -13.16
C LEU A 180 -11.86 -12.06 -14.09
N SER A 181 -10.59 -12.22 -14.47
CA SER A 181 -9.93 -11.29 -15.39
C SER A 181 -10.57 -11.27 -16.78
N LYS A 182 -11.24 -12.35 -17.19
CA LYS A 182 -11.95 -12.49 -18.46
C LYS A 182 -13.32 -11.78 -18.44
N LEU A 183 -13.83 -11.45 -17.25
CA LEU A 183 -15.12 -10.79 -17.07
C LEU A 183 -14.96 -9.25 -17.04
N PRO A 184 -15.99 -8.50 -17.43
CA PRO A 184 -15.93 -7.05 -17.54
C PRO A 184 -16.10 -6.33 -16.19
N TYR A 185 -15.40 -6.80 -15.17
CA TYR A 185 -15.28 -6.12 -13.87
C TYR A 185 -14.07 -5.20 -13.88
N VAL A 186 -14.23 -3.98 -13.37
CA VAL A 186 -13.16 -2.98 -13.28
C VAL A 186 -12.54 -2.92 -11.88
N MET A 187 -13.10 -3.67 -10.95
CA MET A 187 -12.66 -3.77 -9.57
C MET A 187 -12.72 -5.22 -9.09
N HIS A 188 -11.76 -5.59 -8.25
CA HIS A 188 -11.72 -6.91 -7.59
C HIS A 188 -11.42 -6.74 -6.12
N SER A 189 -12.03 -7.58 -5.28
CA SER A 189 -11.83 -7.62 -3.83
C SER A 189 -11.18 -8.95 -3.45
N LEU A 190 -10.13 -8.93 -2.64
CA LEU A 190 -9.51 -10.16 -2.14
C LEU A 190 -10.18 -10.58 -0.84
N GLY A 191 -10.81 -11.77 -0.86
CA GLY A 191 -11.54 -12.32 0.26
C GLY A 191 -10.66 -12.95 1.34
N GLU A 192 -11.16 -12.94 2.58
CA GLU A 192 -10.65 -13.67 3.75
C GLU A 192 -9.23 -13.38 4.24
N PRO A 193 -8.65 -12.17 4.05
CA PRO A 193 -7.34 -11.88 4.64
C PRO A 193 -7.41 -11.71 6.16
N VAL A 194 -8.59 -11.40 6.73
CA VAL A 194 -8.78 -11.05 8.15
C VAL A 194 -8.35 -12.17 9.08
N GLN A 195 -8.69 -13.43 8.78
CA GLN A 195 -8.29 -14.58 9.59
C GLN A 195 -6.77 -14.68 9.72
N PHE A 196 -6.04 -14.48 8.61
CA PHE A 196 -4.59 -14.50 8.60
C PHE A 196 -3.97 -13.26 9.26
N LEU A 197 -4.58 -12.08 9.12
CA LEU A 197 -4.15 -10.86 9.79
C LEU A 197 -4.26 -10.97 11.31
N ASN A 198 -5.36 -11.53 11.81
CA ASN A 198 -5.59 -11.75 13.24
C ASN A 198 -4.57 -12.73 13.85
N ASN A 199 -4.07 -13.68 13.07
CA ASN A 199 -3.06 -14.66 13.46
C ASN A 199 -1.61 -14.19 13.18
N TYR A 200 -1.43 -12.93 12.76
CA TYR A 200 -0.12 -12.40 12.37
C TYR A 200 0.55 -13.19 11.22
N GLU A 201 -0.25 -13.79 10.34
CA GLU A 201 0.21 -14.56 9.16
C GLU A 201 0.38 -13.63 7.94
N PHE A 202 1.01 -12.49 8.13
CA PHE A 202 1.18 -11.44 7.11
C PHE A 202 1.83 -11.94 5.80
N LYS A 203 2.71 -12.94 5.90
CA LYS A 203 3.34 -13.55 4.73
C LYS A 203 2.32 -14.28 3.84
N ILE A 204 1.33 -14.95 4.45
CA ILE A 204 0.24 -15.60 3.71
C ILE A 204 -0.56 -14.54 2.97
N VAL A 205 -0.94 -13.46 3.65
CA VAL A 205 -1.70 -12.36 3.02
C VAL A 205 -0.91 -11.73 1.86
N ALA A 206 0.40 -11.52 2.01
CA ALA A 206 1.25 -11.04 0.92
C ALA A 206 1.25 -12.02 -0.28
N GLU A 207 1.30 -13.32 -0.04
CA GLU A 207 1.24 -14.35 -1.10
C GLU A 207 -0.14 -14.41 -1.77
N MET A 208 -1.23 -14.24 -0.99
CA MET A 208 -2.59 -14.10 -1.53
C MET A 208 -2.67 -12.90 -2.50
N ILE A 209 -2.19 -11.73 -2.07
CA ILE A 209 -2.14 -10.52 -2.89
C ILE A 209 -1.31 -10.76 -4.16
N TYR A 210 -0.15 -11.43 -4.05
CA TYR A 210 0.70 -11.75 -5.21
C TYR A 210 -0.06 -12.58 -6.24
N ASN A 211 -0.70 -13.68 -5.81
CA ASN A 211 -1.38 -14.59 -6.73
C ASN A 211 -2.61 -13.96 -7.38
N ALA A 212 -3.28 -13.05 -6.68
CA ALA A 212 -4.35 -12.25 -7.27
C ALA A 212 -3.81 -11.22 -8.27
N LYS A 213 -2.89 -10.34 -7.85
CA LYS A 213 -2.35 -9.24 -8.67
C LYS A 213 -1.59 -9.68 -9.90
N ALA A 214 -0.83 -10.78 -9.81
CA ALA A 214 -0.08 -11.34 -10.94
C ALA A 214 -0.98 -11.93 -12.04
N ASN A 215 -2.27 -12.15 -11.74
CA ASN A 215 -3.23 -12.76 -12.67
C ASN A 215 -4.41 -11.83 -13.03
N LEU A 216 -4.36 -10.57 -12.61
CA LEU A 216 -5.30 -9.52 -12.96
C LEU A 216 -4.65 -8.45 -13.83
N PRO A 217 -5.41 -7.78 -14.71
CA PRO A 217 -4.94 -6.57 -15.37
C PRO A 217 -4.57 -5.48 -14.36
N ILE A 218 -3.41 -4.85 -14.54
CA ILE A 218 -2.86 -3.87 -13.58
C ILE A 218 -3.74 -2.63 -13.41
N ASN A 219 -4.54 -2.29 -14.40
CA ASN A 219 -5.43 -1.13 -14.40
C ASN A 219 -6.75 -1.35 -13.63
N ARG A 220 -7.01 -2.56 -13.11
CA ARG A 220 -8.16 -2.85 -12.26
C ARG A 220 -7.95 -2.32 -10.84
N ALA A 221 -8.99 -1.73 -10.24
CA ALA A 221 -8.96 -1.37 -8.83
C ALA A 221 -8.92 -2.63 -7.95
N PHE A 222 -8.15 -2.58 -6.86
CA PHE A 222 -7.95 -3.75 -6.01
C PHE A 222 -8.25 -3.42 -4.54
N HIS A 223 -9.26 -4.08 -4.02
CA HIS A 223 -9.73 -3.94 -2.66
C HIS A 223 -9.25 -5.12 -1.81
N LEU A 224 -8.74 -4.84 -0.61
CA LEU A 224 -8.35 -5.84 0.38
C LEU A 224 -9.35 -5.80 1.53
N PHE A 225 -10.17 -6.85 1.66
CA PHE A 225 -11.20 -6.92 2.69
C PHE A 225 -10.64 -6.88 4.11
N GLY A 226 -11.27 -6.08 4.97
CA GLY A 226 -11.03 -6.04 6.41
C GLY A 226 -9.61 -5.59 6.83
N ALA A 227 -8.84 -4.96 5.95
CA ALA A 227 -7.43 -4.63 6.16
C ALA A 227 -7.23 -3.33 6.96
N GLY A 228 -7.77 -3.25 8.16
CA GLY A 228 -7.72 -2.07 9.04
C GLY A 228 -6.62 -2.11 10.11
N LEU A 229 -5.44 -2.65 9.81
CA LEU A 229 -4.27 -2.61 10.70
C LEU A 229 -3.29 -1.53 10.21
N PRO A 230 -3.10 -0.41 10.95
CA PRO A 230 -2.24 0.69 10.52
C PRO A 230 -0.80 0.28 10.18
N SER A 231 -0.23 -0.67 10.92
CA SER A 231 1.13 -1.19 10.69
C SER A 231 1.27 -1.97 9.38
N PHE A 232 0.20 -2.67 8.93
CA PHE A 232 0.19 -3.50 7.72
C PHE A 232 -0.23 -2.73 6.47
N MET A 233 -1.08 -1.69 6.59
CA MET A 233 -1.63 -0.95 5.45
C MET A 233 -0.57 -0.41 4.48
N PRO A 234 0.59 0.14 4.92
CA PRO A 234 1.65 0.57 4.00
C PRO A 234 2.19 -0.57 3.13
N LEU A 235 2.40 -1.75 3.71
CA LEU A 235 2.86 -2.93 2.98
C LEU A 235 1.82 -3.37 1.95
N ALA A 236 0.55 -3.50 2.33
CA ALA A 236 -0.50 -3.88 1.40
C ALA A 236 -0.67 -2.87 0.26
N ALA A 237 -0.54 -1.57 0.54
CA ALA A 237 -0.52 -0.53 -0.49
C ALA A 237 0.66 -0.71 -1.45
N LEU A 238 1.89 -0.94 -0.93
CA LEU A 238 3.09 -1.21 -1.73
C LEU A 238 2.89 -2.41 -2.68
N LEU A 239 2.14 -3.42 -2.24
CA LEU A 239 1.79 -4.61 -3.02
C LEU A 239 0.64 -4.38 -4.01
N GLY A 240 0.08 -3.16 -4.06
CA GLY A 240 -0.89 -2.73 -5.05
C GLY A 240 -2.35 -2.79 -4.62
N CYS A 241 -2.64 -2.78 -3.31
CA CYS A 241 -4.00 -2.59 -2.81
C CYS A 241 -4.38 -1.10 -2.85
N ASP A 242 -5.59 -0.82 -3.32
CA ASP A 242 -6.10 0.54 -3.52
C ASP A 242 -7.16 0.93 -2.49
N ILE A 243 -7.97 -0.03 -2.01
CA ILE A 243 -9.09 0.19 -1.09
C ILE A 243 -8.92 -0.73 0.12
N PHE A 244 -9.11 -0.17 1.30
CA PHE A 244 -8.95 -0.82 2.59
C PHE A 244 -10.19 -0.56 3.42
N ASP A 245 -11.07 -1.54 3.54
CA ASP A 245 -12.20 -1.42 4.46
C ASP A 245 -11.86 -1.98 5.84
N SER A 246 -12.49 -1.46 6.85
CA SER A 246 -12.48 -2.09 8.16
C SER A 246 -13.54 -1.54 9.12
N ALA A 247 -14.05 -2.42 9.97
CA ALA A 247 -14.81 -2.10 11.18
C ALA A 247 -13.90 -2.02 12.43
N SER A 248 -12.58 -2.22 12.29
CA SER A 248 -11.65 -2.32 13.44
C SER A 248 -11.69 -1.10 14.34
N TYR A 249 -11.95 0.10 13.80
CA TYR A 249 -12.07 1.33 14.59
C TYR A 249 -13.16 1.22 15.68
N ALA A 250 -14.30 0.60 15.37
CA ALA A 250 -15.41 0.42 16.28
C ALA A 250 -15.30 -0.88 17.11
N LEU A 251 -14.84 -1.97 16.48
CA LEU A 251 -14.65 -3.26 17.18
C LEU A 251 -13.59 -3.15 18.27
N PHE A 252 -12.46 -2.53 17.98
CA PHE A 252 -11.40 -2.31 18.96
C PHE A 252 -11.83 -1.33 20.06
N ALA A 253 -12.58 -0.29 19.70
CA ALA A 253 -13.12 0.65 20.67
C ALA A 253 -14.06 -0.04 21.67
N ARG A 254 -14.92 -0.95 21.21
CA ARG A 254 -15.80 -1.76 22.06
C ARG A 254 -15.03 -2.63 23.06
N ASP A 255 -13.85 -3.10 22.64
CA ASP A 255 -12.97 -3.94 23.44
C ASP A 255 -11.91 -3.12 24.21
N ASP A 256 -12.14 -1.81 24.41
CA ASP A 256 -11.28 -0.87 25.09
C ASP A 256 -9.83 -0.86 24.57
N ARG A 257 -9.67 -1.00 23.24
CA ARG A 257 -8.38 -1.00 22.54
C ARG A 257 -8.13 0.31 21.81
N TYR A 258 -7.01 0.91 22.15
CA TYR A 258 -6.48 2.15 21.59
C TYR A 258 -5.51 1.82 20.44
N MET A 259 -5.77 2.34 19.24
CA MET A 259 -4.90 2.13 18.07
C MET A 259 -3.69 3.05 18.11
N THR A 260 -2.55 2.52 17.66
CA THR A 260 -1.38 3.30 17.27
C THR A 260 -0.98 2.94 15.84
N GLU A 261 -0.01 3.65 15.27
CA GLU A 261 0.53 3.30 13.97
C GLU A 261 1.27 1.96 13.94
N PHE A 262 1.63 1.43 15.10
CA PHE A 262 2.47 0.23 15.25
C PHE A 262 1.71 -0.98 15.78
N GLY A 263 0.56 -0.76 16.38
CA GLY A 263 -0.25 -1.82 16.99
C GLY A 263 -1.43 -1.26 17.78
N THR A 264 -1.89 -1.98 18.79
CA THR A 264 -2.94 -1.54 19.70
C THR A 264 -2.48 -1.69 21.14
N LEU A 265 -2.91 -0.78 21.97
CA LEU A 265 -2.74 -0.79 23.42
C LEU A 265 -4.09 -1.03 24.08
N ARG A 266 -4.10 -1.59 25.26
CA ARG A 266 -5.33 -1.66 26.06
C ARG A 266 -5.45 -0.39 26.90
N LEU A 267 -6.65 0.13 27.02
CA LEU A 267 -6.89 1.38 27.74
C LEU A 267 -6.51 1.30 29.23
N ASP A 268 -6.66 0.12 29.82
CA ASP A 268 -6.27 -0.14 31.21
C ASP A 268 -4.74 -0.19 31.43
N GLU A 269 -3.95 -0.33 30.38
CA GLU A 269 -2.48 -0.38 30.41
C GLU A 269 -1.80 0.94 30.03
N ILE A 270 -2.56 1.94 29.55
CA ILE A 270 -2.01 3.25 29.10
C ILE A 270 -2.05 4.24 30.27
N GLU A 271 -0.96 4.90 30.55
CA GLU A 271 -0.89 5.98 31.54
C GLU A 271 -1.04 7.36 30.88
N GLU A 272 -0.66 7.51 29.61
CA GLU A 272 -0.71 8.74 28.84
C GLU A 272 -1.10 8.45 27.39
N PHE A 273 -1.89 9.32 26.75
CA PHE A 273 -2.22 9.21 25.33
C PHE A 273 -1.07 9.70 24.46
N PRO A 274 -0.38 8.82 23.69
CA PRO A 274 0.70 9.25 22.78
C PRO A 274 0.15 9.82 21.46
N CYS A 275 -0.87 10.67 21.53
CA CYS A 275 -1.56 11.20 20.37
C CYS A 275 -2.21 12.55 20.69
N GLU A 276 -2.05 13.53 19.79
CA GLU A 276 -2.63 14.86 19.88
C GLU A 276 -3.87 15.04 18.99
N CYS A 277 -4.63 13.96 18.70
CA CYS A 277 -5.86 14.10 17.95
C CYS A 277 -6.94 14.85 18.77
N GLU A 278 -7.97 15.36 18.08
CA GLU A 278 -9.03 16.19 18.68
C GLU A 278 -9.65 15.60 19.97
N VAL A 279 -9.69 14.29 20.10
CA VAL A 279 -10.24 13.63 21.29
C VAL A 279 -9.20 13.42 22.38
N CYS A 280 -7.98 12.94 22.05
CA CYS A 280 -6.93 12.71 23.04
C CYS A 280 -6.39 13.99 23.69
N SER A 281 -6.45 15.12 22.99
CA SER A 281 -6.03 16.42 23.54
C SER A 281 -7.02 17.04 24.52
N LYS A 282 -8.22 16.47 24.68
CA LYS A 282 -9.30 17.00 25.52
C LYS A 282 -9.47 16.30 26.87
N TYR A 283 -9.01 15.07 26.96
CA TYR A 283 -9.25 14.21 28.12
C TYR A 283 -7.97 13.50 28.55
N SER A 284 -7.80 13.31 29.84
CA SER A 284 -6.78 12.41 30.39
C SER A 284 -7.22 10.94 30.24
N VAL A 285 -6.30 10.02 30.46
CA VAL A 285 -6.60 8.58 30.41
C VAL A 285 -7.59 8.19 31.50
N GLU A 286 -7.42 8.77 32.70
CA GLU A 286 -8.29 8.55 33.87
C GLU A 286 -9.72 8.99 33.56
N GLU A 287 -9.90 10.20 33.03
CA GLU A 287 -11.21 10.70 32.66
C GLU A 287 -11.90 9.76 31.64
N VAL A 288 -11.15 9.25 30.66
CA VAL A 288 -11.70 8.32 29.68
C VAL A 288 -12.04 6.96 30.28
N ARG A 289 -11.27 6.47 31.26
CA ARG A 289 -11.59 5.23 31.99
C ARG A 289 -12.88 5.32 32.79
N GLU A 290 -13.15 6.50 33.34
CA GLU A 290 -14.35 6.79 34.15
C GLU A 290 -15.61 7.04 33.28
N MET A 291 -15.47 7.31 31.99
CA MET A 291 -16.60 7.50 31.08
C MET A 291 -17.55 6.30 31.08
N LEU A 292 -18.83 6.57 30.84
CA LEU A 292 -19.80 5.52 30.52
C LEU A 292 -19.33 4.68 29.32
N LYS A 293 -19.64 3.40 29.30
CA LYS A 293 -19.16 2.46 28.24
C LYS A 293 -19.39 2.97 26.82
N TRP A 294 -20.55 3.56 26.54
CA TRP A 294 -20.87 4.08 25.21
C TRP A 294 -20.08 5.36 24.85
N GLU A 295 -19.78 6.21 25.82
CA GLU A 295 -18.94 7.41 25.63
C GLU A 295 -17.49 7.01 25.34
N ARG A 296 -16.98 6.08 26.14
CA ARG A 296 -15.65 5.52 25.98
C ARG A 296 -15.49 4.78 24.64
N GLU A 297 -16.48 3.94 24.23
CA GLU A 297 -16.52 3.31 22.92
C GLU A 297 -16.46 4.37 21.80
N ARG A 298 -17.22 5.46 21.94
CA ARG A 298 -17.23 6.54 20.96
C ARG A 298 -15.91 7.29 20.94
N PHE A 299 -15.33 7.62 22.10
CA PHE A 299 -14.02 8.26 22.21
C PHE A 299 -12.95 7.46 21.48
N LEU A 300 -12.83 6.16 21.82
CA LEU A 300 -11.86 5.25 21.21
C LEU A 300 -12.11 5.07 19.72
N ALA A 301 -13.37 4.98 19.29
CA ALA A 301 -13.70 4.87 17.87
C ALA A 301 -13.27 6.10 17.06
N LEU A 302 -13.47 7.29 17.59
CA LEU A 302 -13.01 8.53 16.97
C LEU A 302 -11.47 8.57 16.89
N HIS A 303 -10.79 8.27 17.99
CA HIS A 303 -9.32 8.18 18.00
C HIS A 303 -8.81 7.15 16.96
N ASN A 304 -9.36 5.95 16.96
CA ASN A 304 -8.97 4.90 16.03
C ASN A 304 -9.19 5.32 14.56
N LEU A 305 -10.26 6.05 14.26
CA LEU A 305 -10.46 6.66 12.94
C LEU A 305 -9.37 7.68 12.60
N TYR A 306 -8.94 8.53 13.56
CA TYR A 306 -7.82 9.46 13.34
C TYR A 306 -6.56 8.73 12.91
N VAL A 307 -6.21 7.63 13.58
CA VAL A 307 -5.02 6.83 13.25
C VAL A 307 -5.12 6.21 11.86
N LEU A 308 -6.28 5.62 11.51
CA LEU A 308 -6.49 5.00 10.21
C LEU A 308 -6.47 6.01 9.06
N PHE A 309 -7.13 7.15 9.21
CA PHE A 309 -7.10 8.22 8.21
C PHE A 309 -5.72 8.90 8.12
N LYS A 310 -5.02 9.07 9.23
CA LYS A 310 -3.62 9.56 9.27
C LYS A 310 -2.73 8.61 8.47
N THR A 311 -2.77 7.32 8.77
CA THR A 311 -2.00 6.28 8.06
C THR A 311 -2.25 6.33 6.56
N MET A 312 -3.50 6.49 6.13
CA MET A 312 -3.81 6.58 4.72
C MET A 312 -3.26 7.86 4.06
N ARG A 313 -3.25 8.99 4.77
CA ARG A 313 -2.60 10.22 4.29
C ARG A 313 -1.09 10.05 4.16
N GLU A 314 -0.44 9.43 5.13
CA GLU A 314 1.00 9.13 5.09
C GLU A 314 1.37 8.22 3.91
N ILE A 315 0.58 7.16 3.66
CA ILE A 315 0.76 6.30 2.48
C ILE A 315 0.69 7.12 1.19
N ARG A 316 -0.32 7.98 1.03
CA ARG A 316 -0.44 8.82 -0.17
C ARG A 316 0.72 9.80 -0.34
N VAL A 317 1.17 10.42 0.75
CA VAL A 317 2.37 11.29 0.73
C VAL A 317 3.60 10.49 0.34
N ALA A 318 3.81 9.32 0.95
CA ALA A 318 4.95 8.45 0.66
C ALA A 318 4.97 8.00 -0.81
N ILE A 319 3.83 7.63 -1.40
CA ILE A 319 3.73 7.30 -2.83
C ILE A 319 4.12 8.50 -3.70
N ARG A 320 3.61 9.70 -3.38
CA ARG A 320 3.91 10.92 -4.14
C ARG A 320 5.39 11.28 -4.10
N GLU A 321 6.04 11.01 -2.98
CA GLU A 321 7.46 11.28 -2.76
C GLU A 321 8.38 10.13 -3.19
N ASN A 322 7.83 8.99 -3.64
CA ASN A 322 8.55 7.75 -3.92
C ASN A 322 9.33 7.21 -2.70
N ARG A 323 8.71 7.26 -1.52
CA ARG A 323 9.26 6.82 -0.23
C ARG A 323 8.42 5.74 0.46
N LEU A 324 7.55 5.07 -0.29
CA LEU A 324 6.68 4.06 0.30
C LEU A 324 7.46 2.84 0.82
N PHE A 325 8.57 2.49 0.17
CA PHE A 325 9.44 1.41 0.67
C PHE A 325 10.05 1.75 2.03
N GLU A 326 10.46 3.01 2.26
CA GLU A 326 10.96 3.48 3.55
C GLU A 326 9.85 3.47 4.61
N LEU A 327 8.66 3.96 4.27
CA LEU A 327 7.51 3.90 5.18
C LEU A 327 7.19 2.44 5.57
N CYS A 328 7.20 1.51 4.60
CA CYS A 328 7.03 0.08 4.88
C CYS A 328 8.14 -0.46 5.79
N ALA A 329 9.40 -0.11 5.51
CA ALA A 329 10.51 -0.57 6.32
C ALA A 329 10.41 -0.11 7.78
N MET A 330 9.98 1.12 8.03
CA MET A 330 9.74 1.65 9.37
C MET A 330 8.55 0.96 10.05
N ARG A 331 7.40 0.91 9.39
CA ARG A 331 6.16 0.35 9.95
C ARG A 331 6.26 -1.15 10.21
N CYS A 332 6.88 -1.89 9.31
CA CYS A 332 7.01 -3.35 9.44
C CYS A 332 7.93 -3.78 10.59
N ARG A 333 8.78 -2.90 11.11
CA ARG A 333 9.59 -3.18 12.31
C ARG A 333 8.80 -3.23 13.61
N SER A 334 7.55 -2.83 13.61
CA SER A 334 6.67 -2.98 14.76
C SER A 334 6.42 -4.44 15.17
N HIS A 335 6.62 -5.40 14.26
CA HIS A 335 6.41 -6.81 14.55
C HIS A 335 7.33 -7.71 13.70
N PRO A 336 8.03 -8.73 14.27
CA PRO A 336 9.00 -9.55 13.53
C PRO A 336 8.38 -10.32 12.36
N LYS A 337 7.16 -10.85 12.50
CA LYS A 337 6.44 -11.52 11.41
C LYS A 337 6.08 -10.54 10.28
N LEU A 338 5.80 -9.28 10.62
CA LEU A 338 5.49 -8.25 9.63
C LEU A 338 6.74 -7.82 8.85
N LEU A 339 7.87 -7.63 9.55
CA LEU A 339 9.16 -7.39 8.89
C LEU A 339 9.54 -8.58 7.99
N GLY A 340 9.34 -9.81 8.47
CA GLY A 340 9.53 -11.02 7.66
C GLY A 340 8.66 -11.06 6.40
N ALA A 341 7.40 -10.61 6.49
CA ALA A 341 6.49 -10.50 5.35
C ALA A 341 6.94 -9.41 4.36
N PHE A 342 7.45 -8.27 4.85
CA PHE A 342 8.01 -7.22 3.99
C PHE A 342 9.22 -7.74 3.20
N ILE A 343 10.20 -8.36 3.86
CA ILE A 343 11.38 -8.93 3.21
C ILE A 343 10.98 -10.03 2.21
N PHE A 344 10.04 -10.88 2.59
CA PHE A 344 9.47 -11.88 1.68
C PHE A 344 8.85 -11.24 0.44
N SER A 345 8.05 -10.18 0.63
CA SER A 345 7.38 -9.48 -0.45
C SER A 345 8.36 -8.85 -1.43
N LEU A 346 9.46 -8.24 -0.95
CA LEU A 346 10.50 -7.68 -1.81
C LEU A 346 11.10 -8.74 -2.75
N LYS A 347 11.26 -9.98 -2.27
CA LYS A 347 11.74 -11.11 -3.07
C LYS A 347 10.66 -11.65 -4.01
N ARG A 348 9.47 -11.88 -3.48
CA ARG A 348 8.36 -12.52 -4.19
C ARG A 348 7.80 -11.67 -5.32
N PHE A 349 7.65 -10.37 -5.07
CA PHE A 349 7.13 -9.40 -6.04
C PHE A 349 8.20 -8.83 -6.97
N ARG A 350 9.44 -9.26 -6.87
CA ARG A 350 10.58 -8.69 -7.59
C ARG A 350 10.29 -8.44 -9.08
N LYS A 351 9.74 -9.42 -9.80
CA LYS A 351 9.42 -9.28 -11.24
C LYS A 351 8.35 -8.22 -11.50
N LEU A 352 7.35 -8.12 -10.62
CA LEU A 352 6.30 -7.09 -10.74
C LEU A 352 6.87 -5.71 -10.42
N PHE A 353 7.69 -5.58 -9.39
CA PHE A 353 8.37 -4.32 -9.07
C PHE A 353 9.31 -3.89 -10.19
N GLU A 354 10.13 -4.78 -10.73
CA GLU A 354 11.01 -4.45 -11.87
C GLU A 354 10.23 -3.93 -13.08
N LYS A 355 9.00 -4.42 -13.29
CA LYS A 355 8.14 -4.02 -14.41
C LYS A 355 7.39 -2.70 -14.17
N PHE A 356 6.90 -2.46 -12.96
CA PHE A 356 5.94 -1.38 -12.70
C PHE A 356 6.46 -0.28 -11.78
N ASP A 357 7.49 -0.54 -10.96
CA ASP A 357 8.08 0.49 -10.12
C ASP A 357 8.79 1.57 -10.97
N PRO A 358 8.64 2.86 -10.66
CA PRO A 358 9.27 3.93 -11.44
C PRO A 358 10.78 3.78 -11.54
N ILE A 359 11.34 3.98 -12.73
CA ILE A 359 12.78 3.95 -12.96
C ILE A 359 13.45 5.15 -12.29
N ARG A 360 12.81 6.33 -12.37
CA ARG A 360 13.27 7.56 -11.72
C ARG A 360 12.41 7.84 -10.51
N LYS A 361 13.05 8.05 -9.36
CA LYS A 361 12.39 8.46 -8.13
C LYS A 361 12.76 9.90 -7.80
N ARG A 362 11.86 10.61 -7.15
CA ARG A 362 12.02 12.04 -6.83
C ARG A 362 13.06 12.30 -5.74
N ARG A 363 13.29 11.29 -4.91
CA ARG A 363 14.20 11.39 -3.76
C ARG A 363 15.23 10.29 -3.78
N GLY A 364 16.35 10.54 -3.08
CA GLY A 364 17.40 9.55 -2.87
C GLY A 364 16.90 8.34 -2.06
N LEU A 365 17.62 7.26 -2.16
CA LEU A 365 17.41 6.03 -1.43
C LEU A 365 17.89 6.17 0.02
N PHE A 366 17.00 5.87 0.97
CA PHE A 366 17.36 5.71 2.37
C PHE A 366 17.75 4.27 2.66
N TYR A 367 18.88 4.07 3.29
CA TYR A 367 19.23 2.78 3.85
C TYR A 367 18.48 2.56 5.17
N THR A 368 17.52 1.66 5.17
CA THR A 368 16.72 1.32 6.35
C THR A 368 17.14 0.00 6.98
N GLY A 369 17.97 -0.79 6.31
CA GLY A 369 18.47 -2.09 6.73
C GLY A 369 18.82 -2.96 5.53
N LYS A 370 19.22 -4.22 5.77
CA LYS A 370 19.63 -5.17 4.72
C LYS A 370 18.56 -5.41 3.64
N GLU A 371 17.29 -5.25 3.96
CA GLU A 371 16.18 -5.34 3.02
C GLU A 371 16.23 -4.26 1.93
N THR A 372 16.93 -3.14 2.15
CA THR A 372 17.15 -2.09 1.14
C THR A 372 17.82 -2.66 -0.12
N PHE A 373 18.68 -3.67 0.01
CA PHE A 373 19.32 -4.32 -1.12
C PHE A 373 18.37 -5.12 -2.02
N LEU A 374 17.15 -5.37 -1.55
CA LEU A 374 16.10 -6.07 -2.31
C LEU A 374 15.19 -5.10 -3.06
N ARG A 375 15.32 -3.80 -2.87
CA ARG A 375 14.49 -2.77 -3.54
C ARG A 375 14.75 -2.75 -5.04
N PRO A 376 13.71 -2.45 -5.87
CA PRO A 376 13.81 -2.49 -7.33
C PRO A 376 14.93 -1.62 -7.89
N GLU A 377 15.11 -0.41 -7.35
CA GLU A 377 16.15 0.52 -7.79
C GLU A 377 17.55 -0.03 -7.53
N VAL A 378 17.77 -0.67 -6.37
CA VAL A 378 19.06 -1.29 -6.03
C VAL A 378 19.31 -2.51 -6.90
N VAL A 379 18.28 -3.33 -7.11
CA VAL A 379 18.37 -4.52 -7.97
C VAL A 379 18.70 -4.11 -9.40
N ARG A 380 18.02 -3.09 -9.94
CA ARG A 380 18.33 -2.53 -11.28
C ARG A 380 19.74 -1.96 -11.36
N ALA A 381 20.16 -1.20 -10.32
CA ALA A 381 21.50 -0.64 -10.26
C ALA A 381 22.57 -1.74 -10.26
N LYS A 382 22.43 -2.76 -9.41
CA LYS A 382 23.36 -3.92 -9.38
C LYS A 382 23.46 -4.63 -10.72
N LYS A 383 22.32 -4.86 -11.38
CA LYS A 383 22.27 -5.48 -12.70
C LYS A 383 23.05 -4.65 -13.72
N ARG A 384 22.83 -3.32 -13.74
CA ARG A 384 23.51 -2.41 -14.67
C ARG A 384 25.00 -2.31 -14.41
N VAL A 385 25.42 -2.27 -13.13
CA VAL A 385 26.83 -2.32 -12.75
C VAL A 385 27.49 -3.59 -13.26
N LYS A 386 26.82 -4.75 -13.07
CA LYS A 386 27.33 -6.02 -13.58
C LYS A 386 27.46 -6.05 -15.11
N GLU A 387 26.52 -5.44 -15.84
CA GLU A 387 26.58 -5.33 -17.31
C GLU A 387 27.75 -4.44 -17.76
N ILE A 388 28.09 -3.37 -17.01
CA ILE A 388 29.15 -2.42 -17.36
C ILE A 388 30.53 -2.97 -17.02
N PHE A 389 30.69 -3.58 -15.84
CA PHE A 389 31.99 -3.97 -15.28
C PHE A 389 32.33 -5.46 -15.46
N GLY A 390 31.44 -6.28 -16.04
CA GLY A 390 31.63 -7.71 -16.20
C GLY A 390 31.30 -8.53 -14.94
N LYS A 391 31.54 -9.86 -14.99
CA LYS A 391 31.10 -10.79 -13.92
C LYS A 391 31.92 -10.70 -12.62
N GLU A 392 33.16 -10.22 -12.66
CA GLU A 392 34.15 -10.37 -11.59
C GLU A 392 34.20 -9.18 -10.59
N GLU A 393 33.72 -8.02 -10.96
CA GLU A 393 33.69 -6.85 -10.07
C GLU A 393 32.28 -6.28 -9.97
N VAL A 394 31.42 -6.93 -9.24
CA VAL A 394 30.14 -6.30 -8.83
C VAL A 394 30.43 -5.52 -7.55
N PRO A 395 30.48 -4.18 -7.62
CA PRO A 395 30.54 -3.39 -6.40
C PRO A 395 29.37 -3.81 -5.50
N ARG A 396 29.63 -4.15 -4.25
CA ARG A 396 28.60 -4.16 -3.21
C ARG A 396 28.25 -2.70 -2.94
N ALA A 397 27.59 -2.09 -3.92
CA ALA A 397 27.15 -0.73 -3.81
C ALA A 397 26.20 -0.59 -2.64
N LEU A 398 26.29 0.49 -1.91
CA LEU A 398 25.32 0.95 -0.91
C LEU A 398 25.47 0.33 0.48
N ASP A 399 26.67 0.20 0.98
CA ASP A 399 26.82 -0.31 2.36
C ASP A 399 26.63 0.75 3.43
N GLN A 400 26.63 2.02 3.17
CA GLN A 400 26.47 3.08 4.19
C GLN A 400 26.04 4.43 3.59
N SER A 401 25.07 4.46 2.68
CA SER A 401 24.69 5.75 2.15
C SER A 401 23.63 6.42 3.00
N TYR A 402 23.98 7.57 3.50
CA TYR A 402 23.03 8.56 3.97
C TYR A 402 22.12 9.03 2.83
N PRO A 403 20.93 9.52 3.15
CA PRO A 403 19.78 9.62 2.24
C PRO A 403 19.89 10.54 1.04
N PHE A 404 20.93 11.28 0.91
CA PHE A 404 21.03 12.32 -0.13
C PHE A 404 22.13 12.10 -1.15
N PHE A 405 22.91 11.01 -1.03
CA PHE A 405 24.06 10.79 -1.88
C PHE A 405 24.12 9.37 -2.39
N GLN A 406 24.29 9.22 -3.69
CA GLN A 406 24.65 7.95 -4.29
C GLN A 406 26.14 7.73 -4.06
N SER A 407 26.52 7.10 -2.95
CA SER A 407 27.87 6.64 -2.77
C SER A 407 28.00 5.21 -3.27
N LEU A 408 29.07 4.93 -3.98
CA LEU A 408 29.46 3.59 -4.42
C LEU A 408 30.65 3.17 -3.55
N SER A 409 30.47 2.18 -2.69
CA SER A 409 31.56 1.50 -2.00
C SER A 409 31.61 0.04 -2.39
N ILE A 410 32.80 -0.53 -2.47
CA ILE A 410 33.01 -1.97 -2.70
C ILE A 410 33.61 -2.55 -1.43
N GLU A 411 32.85 -3.38 -0.70
CA GLU A 411 33.31 -4.17 0.46
C GLU A 411 34.24 -3.42 1.43
N GLY A 412 33.84 -2.23 1.87
CA GLY A 412 34.67 -1.42 2.77
C GLY A 412 35.93 -0.84 2.16
N LYS A 413 36.11 -0.97 0.84
CA LYS A 413 37.15 -0.26 0.08
C LYS A 413 36.49 0.85 -0.69
N ASP A 414 36.93 2.08 -0.46
CA ASP A 414 36.51 3.21 -1.27
C ASP A 414 36.82 2.94 -2.74
N LEU A 415 35.83 3.03 -3.61
CA LEU A 415 36.02 3.02 -5.06
C LEU A 415 37.04 4.07 -5.54
N PHE A 416 37.40 4.98 -4.66
CA PHE A 416 38.20 6.16 -4.88
C PHE A 416 39.43 6.23 -3.99
N LYS A 417 39.95 5.10 -3.45
CA LYS A 417 41.32 5.07 -2.97
C LYS A 417 42.23 5.24 -4.16
N PHE A 418 42.51 6.49 -4.47
CA PHE A 418 43.48 6.88 -5.48
C PHE A 418 44.88 6.56 -4.97
N GLU A 419 45.38 5.40 -5.31
CA GLU A 419 46.85 5.19 -5.25
C GLU A 419 47.53 6.10 -6.28
N ARG A 420 48.57 6.79 -5.85
CA ARG A 420 49.25 7.88 -6.54
C ARG A 420 49.85 7.58 -7.94
N LYS A 421 49.59 6.44 -8.55
CA LYS A 421 50.35 5.94 -9.73
C LYS A 421 49.61 5.74 -11.05
N ARG A 422 48.30 6.06 -11.20
CA ARG A 422 47.61 5.84 -12.50
C ARG A 422 46.51 6.88 -12.79
N GLU A 423 46.92 8.07 -13.26
CA GLU A 423 45.96 9.12 -13.66
C GLU A 423 45.05 8.74 -14.81
N VAL A 424 45.50 7.94 -15.77
CA VAL A 424 44.72 7.50 -16.95
C VAL A 424 43.60 6.50 -16.55
N SER A 425 43.84 5.70 -15.53
CA SER A 425 42.81 4.75 -15.04
C SER A 425 41.66 5.45 -14.33
N ASP A 426 41.92 6.59 -13.73
CA ASP A 426 40.91 7.32 -12.95
C ASP A 426 39.89 8.03 -13.85
N LEU A 427 40.31 8.59 -14.97
CA LEU A 427 39.42 9.22 -15.93
C LEU A 427 38.46 8.18 -16.58
N GLN A 428 38.98 7.00 -16.89
CA GLN A 428 38.15 5.91 -17.41
C GLN A 428 37.13 5.41 -16.37
N ARG A 429 37.52 5.34 -15.10
CA ARG A 429 36.64 5.00 -13.98
C ARG A 429 35.53 6.04 -13.79
N LEU A 430 35.89 7.32 -13.77
CA LEU A 430 34.93 8.43 -13.68
C LEU A 430 33.93 8.43 -14.82
N ARG A 431 34.39 8.18 -16.05
CA ARG A 431 33.52 8.02 -17.23
C ARG A 431 32.53 6.86 -17.05
N LYS A 432 33.01 5.71 -16.61
CA LYS A 432 32.16 4.54 -16.36
C LYS A 432 31.11 4.82 -15.25
N ILE A 433 31.51 5.53 -14.20
CA ILE A 433 30.57 5.91 -13.11
C ILE A 433 29.52 6.89 -13.61
N ALA A 434 29.92 7.90 -14.39
CA ALA A 434 28.99 8.86 -14.98
C ALA A 434 28.03 8.18 -15.98
N ASP A 435 28.54 7.25 -16.79
CA ASP A 435 27.70 6.45 -17.68
C ASP A 435 26.72 5.57 -16.91
N TYR A 436 27.13 5.07 -15.75
CA TYR A 436 26.27 4.30 -14.88
C TYR A 436 25.18 5.16 -14.22
N GLN A 437 25.54 6.34 -13.71
CA GLN A 437 24.60 7.22 -12.99
C GLN A 437 23.64 7.96 -13.92
N PHE A 438 24.10 8.41 -15.06
CA PHE A 438 23.37 9.35 -15.91
C PHE A 438 22.99 8.80 -17.28
N GLY A 439 23.47 7.61 -17.63
CA GLY A 439 23.20 6.94 -18.90
C GLY A 439 24.44 6.75 -19.78
N LYS A 440 24.38 5.74 -20.66
CA LYS A 440 25.49 5.37 -21.55
C LYS A 440 25.91 6.54 -22.47
N GLY A 441 27.17 6.87 -22.48
CA GLY A 441 27.75 7.97 -23.27
C GLY A 441 27.93 9.27 -22.51
N ILE A 442 27.24 9.46 -21.38
CA ILE A 442 27.33 10.69 -20.55
C ILE A 442 28.72 10.84 -19.93
N GLY A 443 29.38 9.75 -19.57
CA GLY A 443 30.74 9.79 -19.02
C GLY A 443 31.76 10.39 -20.00
N LYS A 444 31.61 10.18 -21.30
CA LYS A 444 32.44 10.81 -22.30
C LYS A 444 32.14 12.30 -22.49
N LEU A 445 30.86 12.68 -22.32
CA LEU A 445 30.41 14.07 -22.37
C LEU A 445 30.89 14.87 -21.15
N LEU A 446 30.72 14.33 -19.94
CA LEU A 446 31.08 14.96 -18.69
C LEU A 446 32.62 15.00 -18.48
N PHE A 447 33.33 13.97 -18.95
CA PHE A 447 34.75 13.81 -18.79
C PHE A 447 35.44 13.54 -20.14
N PRO A 448 35.57 14.54 -21.03
CA PRO A 448 36.29 14.41 -22.29
C PRO A 448 37.81 14.18 -22.05
N ARG A 449 38.60 13.91 -23.11
CA ARG A 449 40.01 13.54 -22.97
C ARG A 449 40.91 14.67 -22.38
N ASN A 450 40.47 15.92 -22.44
CA ASN A 450 41.16 17.12 -21.98
C ASN A 450 40.73 17.63 -20.60
N VAL A 451 40.20 16.74 -19.76
CA VAL A 451 39.83 17.08 -18.38
C VAL A 451 41.07 17.08 -17.48
N GLU A 452 41.27 18.15 -16.76
CA GLU A 452 42.27 18.26 -15.70
C GLU A 452 41.61 18.01 -14.33
N ILE A 453 42.25 17.18 -13.50
CA ILE A 453 41.83 16.90 -12.13
C ILE A 453 42.80 17.57 -11.18
N ILE A 454 42.36 18.63 -10.49
CA ILE A 454 43.19 19.40 -9.57
C ILE A 454 42.79 19.04 -8.13
N LYS A 455 43.83 18.75 -7.30
CA LYS A 455 43.66 18.60 -5.85
C LYS A 455 43.58 19.96 -5.19
N SER A 456 42.61 20.13 -4.27
CA SER A 456 42.57 21.32 -3.45
C SER A 456 43.84 21.40 -2.56
N PRO A 457 44.57 22.49 -2.57
CA PRO A 457 45.76 22.63 -1.71
C PRO A 457 45.43 22.79 -0.22
N ARG A 458 44.19 23.14 0.14
CA ARG A 458 43.76 23.40 1.53
C ARG A 458 43.14 22.21 2.26
N THR A 459 42.57 21.25 1.52
CA THR A 459 42.04 20.04 2.13
C THR A 459 42.36 18.88 1.20
N GLN A 460 42.99 17.82 1.69
CA GLN A 460 43.24 16.61 0.89
C GLN A 460 41.94 15.91 0.43
N ARG A 461 40.80 16.44 0.83
CA ARG A 461 39.47 15.86 0.67
C ARG A 461 38.63 16.42 -0.48
N ILE A 462 39.01 17.60 -1.04
CA ILE A 462 38.28 18.23 -2.15
C ILE A 462 39.08 18.09 -3.43
N ARG A 463 38.49 17.57 -4.47
CA ARG A 463 39.03 17.53 -5.83
C ARG A 463 38.10 18.29 -6.75
N GLN A 464 38.65 19.09 -7.63
CA GLN A 464 37.93 19.90 -8.60
C GLN A 464 38.28 19.41 -10.00
N ILE A 465 37.28 19.31 -10.86
CA ILE A 465 37.42 18.92 -12.26
C ILE A 465 37.21 20.18 -13.09
N PHE A 466 38.20 20.51 -13.89
CA PHE A 466 38.13 21.61 -14.83
C PHE A 466 38.09 21.08 -16.26
N LEU A 467 37.26 21.67 -17.09
CA LEU A 467 37.23 21.49 -18.52
C LEU A 467 37.49 22.84 -19.17
N ASN A 468 38.56 22.92 -19.97
CA ASN A 468 38.98 24.19 -20.61
C ASN A 468 39.11 25.37 -19.62
N LYS A 469 39.71 25.12 -18.46
CA LYS A 469 39.85 26.05 -17.34
C LYS A 469 38.55 26.47 -16.64
N LYS A 470 37.41 25.89 -16.99
CA LYS A 470 36.15 26.06 -16.26
C LYS A 470 35.92 24.91 -15.30
N LEU A 471 35.52 25.22 -14.06
CA LEU A 471 35.14 24.25 -13.07
C LEU A 471 33.84 23.55 -13.54
N VAL A 472 33.84 22.21 -13.68
CA VAL A 472 32.68 21.42 -14.11
C VAL A 472 32.17 20.51 -13.02
N ALA A 473 33.00 20.11 -12.07
CA ALA A 473 32.55 19.29 -10.95
C ALA A 473 33.49 19.46 -9.74
N THR A 474 32.94 19.31 -8.56
CA THR A 474 33.64 19.28 -7.28
C THR A 474 33.36 17.96 -6.58
N PHE A 475 34.43 17.28 -6.16
CA PHE A 475 34.36 16.10 -5.31
C PHE A 475 34.74 16.49 -3.89
N ARG A 476 33.92 16.15 -2.94
CA ARG A 476 34.22 16.25 -1.52
C ARG A 476 34.19 14.87 -0.90
N CYS A 477 35.22 14.53 -0.16
CA CYS A 477 35.27 13.28 0.59
C CYS A 477 35.23 13.64 2.08
N ASP A 478 34.10 13.42 2.72
CA ASP A 478 33.94 13.54 4.16
C ASP A 478 33.67 12.13 4.71
N ASP A 479 34.53 11.68 5.64
CA ASP A 479 34.37 10.39 6.35
C ASP A 479 34.17 9.16 5.46
N GLY A 480 34.89 9.08 4.35
CA GLY A 480 34.80 7.95 3.42
C GLY A 480 33.71 8.05 2.35
N LEU A 481 32.94 9.13 2.34
CA LEU A 481 31.89 9.39 1.35
C LEU A 481 32.38 10.35 0.26
N LEU A 482 32.15 9.98 -1.00
CA LEU A 482 32.44 10.82 -2.15
C LEU A 482 31.15 11.49 -2.65
N CYS A 483 31.12 12.81 -2.54
CA CYS A 483 30.05 13.64 -3.08
C CYS A 483 30.50 14.25 -4.41
N LEU A 484 29.75 14.03 -5.47
CA LEU A 484 29.95 14.68 -6.77
C LEU A 484 28.95 15.84 -6.91
N ARG A 485 29.44 17.06 -7.00
CA ARG A 485 28.63 18.22 -7.39
C ARG A 485 29.01 18.62 -8.81
N ILE A 486 28.06 18.63 -9.72
CA ILE A 486 28.26 19.10 -11.11
C ILE A 486 27.84 20.56 -11.14
N GLU A 487 28.77 21.45 -11.53
CA GLU A 487 28.52 22.87 -11.63
C GLU A 487 27.83 23.16 -12.98
N GLY A 488 26.67 23.82 -12.93
CA GLY A 488 25.92 24.23 -14.14
C GLY A 488 24.82 23.28 -14.62
N ALA A 489 24.55 22.19 -13.90
CA ALA A 489 23.31 21.43 -14.14
C ALA A 489 22.16 22.12 -13.43
N LYS A 490 21.30 22.82 -14.20
CA LYS A 490 19.99 23.28 -13.76
C LYS A 490 18.96 22.14 -13.76
#